data_d79d10d437b30b91197c1d026a62f2ba
#
_entry.id   d79d10d437b30b91197c1d026a62f2ba
#
_cell.length_a   1.000
_cell.length_b   1.000
_cell.length_c   1.000
_cell.angle_alpha   90.00
_cell.angle_beta   90.00
_cell.angle_gamma   90.00
#
_symmetry.space_group_name_H-M   'P 1'
#
loop_
_entity.id
_entity.type
_entity.pdbx_description
1 polymer ?
#
loop_
_entity_poly.entity_id
_entity_poly.type
_entity_poly.pdbx_seq_one_letter_code
_entity_poly.pdbx_strand_id
1 'polypeptide(L)'
;VWTKTENGKTIAYPDTCVGTDSHTTMVNSLAVLGWGVGGIEAEAAMLGQPISMLVPEVIGFKLTGKLPEGATATDLVLTITQMLRARGVVGKFVEFFGPGLDQLALSDRSTISNMAPEYGATCGFFPIDRETINYLKLTAREDDRIELVEEYAKAQGMWRDESMEDPVFTDTMSLDLNTIVSSLAG
;
A
#
# COMPACT_ATOMS: atom_id res chain seq x y z
N VAL A 1 -1.16 -6.11 -12.12
CA VAL A 1 -0.68 -5.72 -13.45
C VAL A 1 -1.63 -6.24 -14.51
N TRP A 2 -2.08 -5.36 -15.38
CA TRP A 2 -2.94 -5.65 -16.52
C TRP A 2 -2.16 -5.64 -17.82
N THR A 3 -2.71 -6.28 -18.84
CA THR A 3 -2.18 -6.22 -20.20
C THR A 3 -3.28 -5.85 -21.19
N LYS A 4 -2.93 -5.07 -22.22
CA LYS A 4 -3.79 -4.81 -23.37
C LYS A 4 -2.99 -4.88 -24.66
N THR A 5 -3.65 -5.23 -25.75
CA THR A 5 -3.01 -5.22 -27.07
C THR A 5 -3.51 -4.02 -27.86
N GLU A 6 -2.58 -3.15 -28.26
CA GLU A 6 -2.84 -1.99 -29.11
C GLU A 6 -1.88 -1.99 -30.29
N ASN A 7 -2.41 -1.85 -31.51
CA ASN A 7 -1.61 -1.82 -32.75
C ASN A 7 -0.64 -3.01 -32.89
N GLY A 8 -1.06 -4.21 -32.45
CA GLY A 8 -0.25 -5.43 -32.50
C GLY A 8 0.85 -5.53 -31.45
N LYS A 9 0.92 -4.61 -30.49
CA LYS A 9 1.84 -4.65 -29.34
C LYS A 9 1.08 -4.90 -28.04
N THR A 10 1.58 -5.80 -27.22
CA THR A 10 1.07 -6.00 -25.88
C THR A 10 1.77 -5.02 -24.93
N ILE A 11 0.97 -4.27 -24.18
CA ILE A 11 1.40 -3.27 -23.21
C ILE A 11 0.98 -3.76 -21.83
N ALA A 12 1.90 -3.78 -20.88
CA ALA A 12 1.62 -4.02 -19.48
C ALA A 12 1.54 -2.68 -18.70
N TYR A 13 0.64 -2.60 -17.71
CA TYR A 13 0.46 -1.40 -16.90
C TYR A 13 -0.01 -1.77 -15.48
N PRO A 14 0.24 -0.91 -14.46
CA PRO A 14 -0.18 -1.17 -13.10
C PRO A 14 -1.70 -1.11 -12.96
N ASP A 15 -2.21 -1.77 -11.94
CA ASP A 15 -3.63 -1.72 -11.58
C ASP A 15 -3.91 -0.51 -10.69
N THR A 16 -5.12 0.06 -10.84
CA THR A 16 -5.65 1.10 -9.97
C THR A 16 -7.10 0.78 -9.62
N CYS A 17 -7.56 1.26 -8.47
CA CYS A 17 -8.91 1.00 -8.01
C CYS A 17 -9.52 2.23 -7.34
N VAL A 18 -10.72 2.58 -7.73
CA VAL A 18 -11.56 3.52 -6.97
C VAL A 18 -12.85 2.83 -6.55
N GLY A 19 -13.34 3.14 -5.38
CA GLY A 19 -14.56 2.53 -4.87
C GLY A 19 -15.23 3.37 -3.79
N THR A 20 -16.49 3.10 -3.57
CA THR A 20 -17.30 3.76 -2.52
C THR A 20 -17.21 3.05 -1.18
N ASP A 21 -16.63 1.86 -1.16
CA ASP A 21 -16.45 1.06 0.06
C ASP A 21 -15.31 1.60 0.92
N SER A 22 -15.49 1.62 2.25
CA SER A 22 -14.47 2.08 3.19
C SER A 22 -13.21 1.21 3.21
N HIS A 23 -13.26 -0.01 2.65
CA HIS A 23 -12.15 -0.93 2.53
C HIS A 23 -11.42 -0.85 1.18
N THR A 24 -11.80 0.09 0.30
CA THR A 24 -11.14 0.27 -1.00
C THR A 24 -9.62 0.45 -0.86
N THR A 25 -9.19 1.19 0.15
CA THR A 25 -7.76 1.45 0.40
C THR A 25 -6.95 0.22 0.80
N MET A 26 -7.60 -0.88 1.16
CA MET A 26 -6.93 -2.14 1.51
C MET A 26 -6.08 -2.70 0.37
N VAL A 27 -6.44 -2.44 -0.89
CA VAL A 27 -5.71 -2.91 -2.08
C VAL A 27 -4.30 -2.32 -2.21
N ASN A 28 -4.01 -1.20 -1.52
CA ASN A 28 -2.68 -0.59 -1.51
C ASN A 28 -1.62 -1.49 -0.88
N SER A 29 -2.01 -2.46 -0.08
CA SER A 29 -1.11 -3.48 0.47
C SER A 29 -0.51 -4.39 -0.61
N LEU A 30 -1.18 -4.51 -1.76
CA LEU A 30 -0.75 -5.24 -2.96
C LEU A 30 -0.09 -4.31 -3.99
N ALA A 31 0.26 -3.09 -3.61
CA ALA A 31 0.72 -2.05 -4.54
C ALA A 31 -0.25 -1.76 -5.70
N VAL A 32 -1.54 -1.95 -5.46
CA VAL A 32 -2.62 -1.43 -6.31
C VAL A 32 -2.99 -0.06 -5.77
N LEU A 33 -2.80 0.99 -6.56
CA LEU A 33 -3.15 2.33 -6.13
C LEU A 33 -4.69 2.46 -6.06
N GLY A 34 -5.21 2.48 -4.83
CA GLY A 34 -6.64 2.49 -4.57
C GLY A 34 -7.04 3.52 -3.51
N TRP A 35 -8.17 4.20 -3.75
CA TRP A 35 -8.73 5.15 -2.78
C TRP A 35 -10.25 5.22 -2.85
N GLY A 36 -10.84 5.72 -1.76
CA GLY A 36 -12.28 5.94 -1.67
C GLY A 36 -12.73 7.16 -2.45
N VAL A 37 -13.86 7.04 -3.13
CA VAL A 37 -14.53 8.13 -3.86
C VAL A 37 -16.01 8.18 -3.52
N GLY A 38 -16.66 9.31 -3.81
CA GLY A 38 -18.11 9.42 -3.72
C GLY A 38 -18.84 8.64 -4.81
N GLY A 39 -20.15 8.39 -4.64
CA GLY A 39 -20.95 7.62 -5.59
C GLY A 39 -20.93 8.20 -7.01
N ILE A 40 -21.03 9.52 -7.15
CA ILE A 40 -21.02 10.20 -8.46
C ILE A 40 -19.67 10.00 -9.17
N GLU A 41 -18.57 10.06 -8.44
CA GLU A 41 -17.23 9.82 -8.99
C GLU A 41 -17.05 8.37 -9.43
N ALA A 42 -17.58 7.43 -8.64
CA ALA A 42 -17.57 6.01 -9.00
C ALA A 42 -18.37 5.74 -10.28
N GLU A 43 -19.56 6.34 -10.40
CA GLU A 43 -20.38 6.26 -11.63
C GLU A 43 -19.65 6.85 -12.84
N ALA A 44 -19.02 8.01 -12.67
CA ALA A 44 -18.23 8.64 -13.72
C ALA A 44 -17.08 7.73 -14.19
N ALA A 45 -16.37 7.10 -13.25
CA ALA A 45 -15.29 6.15 -13.57
C ALA A 45 -15.83 4.93 -14.34
N MET A 46 -16.96 4.36 -13.92
CA MET A 46 -17.62 3.23 -14.63
C MET A 46 -18.05 3.61 -16.04
N LEU A 47 -18.40 4.86 -16.28
CA LEU A 47 -18.74 5.38 -17.60
C LEU A 47 -17.52 5.79 -18.45
N GLY A 48 -16.31 5.53 -17.93
CA GLY A 48 -15.06 5.84 -18.63
C GLY A 48 -14.63 7.31 -18.58
N GLN A 49 -15.18 8.09 -17.67
CA GLN A 49 -14.74 9.46 -17.43
C GLN A 49 -13.46 9.46 -16.60
N PRO A 50 -12.48 10.33 -16.90
CA PRO A 50 -11.25 10.41 -16.13
C PRO A 50 -11.52 11.02 -14.74
N ILE A 51 -10.84 10.48 -13.73
CA ILE A 51 -10.77 11.09 -12.40
C ILE A 51 -9.52 11.96 -12.34
N SER A 52 -9.69 13.25 -12.06
CA SER A 52 -8.59 14.19 -11.90
C SER A 52 -8.14 14.24 -10.45
N MET A 53 -6.83 14.20 -10.24
CA MET A 53 -6.19 14.32 -8.93
C MET A 53 -5.01 15.30 -9.03
N LEU A 54 -4.86 16.16 -8.05
CA LEU A 54 -3.62 16.91 -7.87
C LEU A 54 -2.51 15.94 -7.48
N VAL A 55 -1.30 16.16 -8.00
CA VAL A 55 -0.15 15.36 -7.59
C VAL A 55 0.03 15.49 -6.08
N PRO A 56 -0.13 14.41 -5.30
CA PRO A 56 -0.09 14.49 -3.84
C PRO A 56 1.34 14.61 -3.33
N GLU A 57 1.49 15.22 -2.15
CA GLU A 57 2.69 14.99 -1.35
C GLU A 57 2.70 13.54 -0.85
N VAL A 58 3.88 12.92 -0.83
CA VAL A 58 4.08 11.57 -0.33
C VAL A 58 4.90 11.63 0.95
N ILE A 59 4.33 11.08 2.03
CA ILE A 59 5.00 10.92 3.31
C ILE A 59 5.55 9.49 3.39
N GLY A 60 6.87 9.36 3.43
CA GLY A 60 7.52 8.08 3.67
C GLY A 60 7.38 7.68 5.13
N PHE A 61 6.90 6.45 5.41
CA PHE A 61 6.82 5.91 6.76
C PHE A 61 7.75 4.71 6.90
N LYS A 62 8.93 4.94 7.50
CA LYS A 62 9.97 3.91 7.67
C LYS A 62 9.64 3.00 8.84
N LEU A 63 9.56 1.69 8.55
CA LEU A 63 9.41 0.65 9.56
C LEU A 63 10.76 -0.05 9.76
N THR A 64 11.17 -0.20 11.02
CA THR A 64 12.40 -0.91 11.42
C THR A 64 12.11 -1.89 12.55
N GLY A 65 13.05 -2.79 12.83
CA GLY A 65 12.88 -3.76 13.90
C GLY A 65 11.85 -4.85 13.61
N LYS A 66 11.32 -5.45 14.67
CA LYS A 66 10.38 -6.57 14.64
C LYS A 66 9.32 -6.38 15.73
N LEU A 67 8.09 -6.80 15.46
CA LEU A 67 7.03 -6.82 16.47
C LEU A 67 7.44 -7.72 17.65
N PRO A 68 7.34 -7.24 18.90
CA PRO A 68 7.60 -8.06 20.08
C PRO A 68 6.54 -9.15 20.22
N GLU A 69 6.90 -10.22 20.91
CA GLU A 69 5.97 -11.29 21.25
C GLU A 69 4.78 -10.73 22.03
N GLY A 70 3.57 -11.07 21.60
CA GLY A 70 2.31 -10.59 22.20
C GLY A 70 1.76 -9.29 21.61
N ALA A 71 2.52 -8.54 20.81
CA ALA A 71 2.00 -7.43 20.03
C ALA A 71 1.31 -7.94 18.77
N THR A 72 0.21 -7.30 18.39
CA THR A 72 -0.60 -7.69 17.23
C THR A 72 -0.52 -6.65 16.11
N ALA A 73 -0.98 -7.04 14.90
CA ALA A 73 -1.16 -6.08 13.80
C ALA A 73 -2.10 -4.93 14.18
N THR A 74 -3.09 -5.18 15.04
CA THR A 74 -4.01 -4.15 15.55
C THR A 74 -3.26 -3.12 16.42
N ASP A 75 -2.38 -3.56 17.31
CA ASP A 75 -1.56 -2.64 18.13
C ASP A 75 -0.68 -1.76 17.25
N LEU A 76 -0.07 -2.35 16.23
CA LEU A 76 0.75 -1.64 15.24
C LEU A 76 -0.07 -0.60 14.48
N VAL A 77 -1.22 -0.97 13.91
CA VAL A 77 -2.03 -0.06 13.10
C VAL A 77 -2.60 1.09 13.93
N LEU A 78 -2.96 0.86 15.19
CA LEU A 78 -3.41 1.92 16.10
C LEU A 78 -2.29 2.91 16.40
N THR A 79 -1.07 2.42 16.63
CA THR A 79 0.11 3.27 16.82
C THR A 79 0.41 4.11 15.58
N ILE A 80 0.43 3.50 14.40
CA ILE A 80 0.61 4.19 13.10
C ILE A 80 -0.48 5.26 12.92
N THR A 81 -1.72 4.91 13.19
CA THR A 81 -2.86 5.84 13.06
C THR A 81 -2.67 7.05 13.96
N GLN A 82 -2.28 6.85 15.21
CA GLN A 82 -2.02 7.93 16.15
C GLN A 82 -0.89 8.86 15.65
N MET A 83 0.22 8.29 15.21
CA MET A 83 1.37 9.03 14.71
C MET A 83 1.03 9.86 13.47
N LEU A 84 0.35 9.26 12.49
CA LEU A 84 -0.02 9.92 11.23
C LEU A 84 -1.08 11.02 11.47
N ARG A 85 -2.04 10.79 12.38
CA ARG A 85 -2.99 11.83 12.79
C ARG A 85 -2.30 13.02 13.44
N ALA A 86 -1.36 12.76 14.33
CA ALA A 86 -0.59 13.82 14.98
C ALA A 86 0.27 14.62 13.97
N ARG A 87 0.80 13.92 12.93
CA ARG A 87 1.56 14.57 11.85
C ARG A 87 0.69 15.40 10.91
N GLY A 88 -0.56 15.01 10.69
CA GLY A 88 -1.47 15.66 9.74
C GLY A 88 -1.15 15.27 8.30
N VAL A 89 -1.82 14.24 7.80
CA VAL A 89 -1.60 13.65 6.46
C VAL A 89 -2.82 13.77 5.56
N VAL A 90 -3.76 14.65 5.88
CA VAL A 90 -4.97 14.84 5.07
C VAL A 90 -4.61 15.27 3.65
N GLY A 91 -5.17 14.56 2.67
CA GLY A 91 -4.91 14.80 1.25
C GLY A 91 -3.54 14.37 0.75
N LYS A 92 -2.75 13.70 1.60
CA LYS A 92 -1.43 13.15 1.24
C LYS A 92 -1.50 11.65 1.02
N PHE A 93 -0.49 11.11 0.36
CA PHE A 93 -0.21 9.69 0.32
C PHE A 93 0.77 9.34 1.43
N VAL A 94 0.63 8.16 2.00
CA VAL A 94 1.62 7.58 2.89
C VAL A 94 2.18 6.33 2.22
N GLU A 95 3.50 6.24 2.11
CA GLU A 95 4.18 5.07 1.56
C GLU A 95 5.06 4.42 2.63
N PHE A 96 4.82 3.13 2.89
CA PHE A 96 5.53 2.37 3.89
C PHE A 96 6.79 1.73 3.28
N PHE A 97 7.92 1.85 3.96
CA PHE A 97 9.20 1.34 3.51
C PHE A 97 10.10 0.91 4.68
N GLY A 98 11.27 0.43 4.39
CA GLY A 98 12.26 0.03 5.39
C GLY A 98 12.28 -1.47 5.71
N PRO A 99 13.28 -1.92 6.48
CA PRO A 99 13.51 -3.35 6.73
C PRO A 99 12.44 -4.01 7.61
N GLY A 100 11.68 -3.23 8.38
CA GLY A 100 10.54 -3.76 9.16
C GLY A 100 9.45 -4.38 8.31
N LEU A 101 9.36 -4.06 7.01
CA LEU A 101 8.39 -4.67 6.10
C LEU A 101 8.59 -6.19 5.95
N ASP A 102 9.82 -6.69 6.06
CA ASP A 102 10.12 -8.11 5.94
C ASP A 102 9.57 -8.94 7.11
N GLN A 103 9.15 -8.26 8.19
CA GLN A 103 8.54 -8.86 9.37
C GLN A 103 7.00 -8.82 9.33
N LEU A 104 6.41 -8.20 8.31
CA LEU A 104 4.96 -8.02 8.19
C LEU A 104 4.41 -8.88 7.06
N ALA A 105 3.53 -9.81 7.40
CA ALA A 105 2.74 -10.53 6.41
C ALA A 105 1.84 -9.55 5.63
N LEU A 106 1.41 -9.94 4.43
CA LEU A 106 0.55 -9.08 3.62
C LEU A 106 -0.77 -8.74 4.32
N SER A 107 -1.32 -9.64 5.15
CA SER A 107 -2.51 -9.39 5.97
C SER A 107 -2.33 -8.21 6.93
N ASP A 108 -1.14 -8.08 7.53
CA ASP A 108 -0.84 -6.98 8.46
C ASP A 108 -0.72 -5.65 7.69
N ARG A 109 -0.04 -5.68 6.54
CA ARG A 109 0.01 -4.54 5.61
C ARG A 109 -1.39 -4.13 5.15
N SER A 110 -2.27 -5.10 4.88
CA SER A 110 -3.66 -4.86 4.48
C SER A 110 -4.43 -4.12 5.57
N THR A 111 -4.24 -4.48 6.83
CA THR A 111 -4.86 -3.80 7.97
C THR A 111 -4.41 -2.33 8.04
N ILE A 112 -3.11 -2.08 7.84
CA ILE A 112 -2.55 -0.72 7.83
C ILE A 112 -3.11 0.10 6.65
N SER A 113 -3.12 -0.47 5.45
CA SER A 113 -3.65 0.20 4.25
C SER A 113 -5.15 0.49 4.38
N ASN A 114 -5.90 -0.44 4.97
CA ASN A 114 -7.35 -0.30 5.16
C ASN A 114 -7.71 0.92 6.02
N MET A 115 -6.87 1.24 7.01
CA MET A 115 -7.10 2.36 7.92
C MET A 115 -6.58 3.71 7.42
N ALA A 116 -6.25 3.83 6.12
CA ALA A 116 -5.81 5.11 5.56
C ALA A 116 -6.82 6.25 5.80
N PRO A 117 -8.14 6.07 5.65
CA PRO A 117 -9.11 7.11 5.98
C PRO A 117 -9.09 7.48 7.47
N GLU A 118 -8.87 6.53 8.37
CA GLU A 118 -8.84 6.76 9.81
C GLU A 118 -7.63 7.60 10.23
N TYR A 119 -6.46 7.43 9.62
CA TYR A 119 -5.35 8.33 9.89
C TYR A 119 -5.36 9.59 9.01
N GLY A 120 -6.30 9.70 8.07
CA GLY A 120 -6.57 10.91 7.29
C GLY A 120 -5.86 10.98 5.95
N ALA A 121 -5.11 9.96 5.55
CA ALA A 121 -4.44 9.91 4.25
C ALA A 121 -5.39 9.46 3.13
N THR A 122 -5.07 9.80 1.89
CA THR A 122 -5.78 9.29 0.71
C THR A 122 -5.55 7.80 0.54
N CYS A 123 -4.32 7.33 0.77
CA CYS A 123 -3.96 5.90 0.77
C CYS A 123 -2.73 5.65 1.65
N GLY A 124 -2.57 4.37 2.04
CA GLY A 124 -1.38 3.85 2.70
C GLY A 124 -0.78 2.75 1.84
N PHE A 125 0.26 3.06 1.08
CA PHE A 125 0.80 2.25 -0.01
C PHE A 125 1.99 1.41 0.45
N PHE A 126 2.05 0.17 -0.04
CA PHE A 126 3.17 -0.75 0.18
C PHE A 126 3.83 -1.11 -1.14
N PRO A 127 5.14 -1.39 -1.14
CA PRO A 127 5.84 -1.81 -2.34
C PRO A 127 5.50 -3.25 -2.75
N ILE A 128 5.82 -3.61 -3.99
CA ILE A 128 5.80 -5.00 -4.46
C ILE A 128 7.12 -5.65 -4.02
N ASP A 129 7.02 -6.76 -3.30
CA ASP A 129 8.15 -7.54 -2.81
C ASP A 129 7.83 -9.05 -2.77
N ARG A 130 8.68 -9.83 -2.12
CA ARG A 130 8.50 -11.29 -2.00
C ARG A 130 7.20 -11.66 -1.28
N GLU A 131 6.76 -10.88 -0.28
CA GLU A 131 5.50 -11.13 0.42
C GLU A 131 4.28 -10.92 -0.50
N THR A 132 4.34 -9.95 -1.40
CA THR A 132 3.32 -9.79 -2.44
C THR A 132 3.21 -11.05 -3.31
N ILE A 133 4.34 -11.60 -3.76
CA ILE A 133 4.37 -12.83 -4.56
C ILE A 133 3.85 -14.04 -3.77
N ASN A 134 4.24 -14.17 -2.51
CA ASN A 134 3.75 -15.23 -1.62
C ASN A 134 2.23 -15.20 -1.49
N TYR A 135 1.67 -14.02 -1.31
CA TYR A 135 0.22 -13.83 -1.22
C TYR A 135 -0.50 -14.17 -2.53
N LEU A 136 0.05 -13.77 -3.69
CA LEU A 136 -0.53 -14.11 -4.99
C LEU A 136 -0.58 -15.62 -5.20
N LYS A 137 0.47 -16.35 -4.78
CA LYS A 137 0.51 -17.82 -4.79
C LYS A 137 -0.53 -18.42 -3.83
N LEU A 138 -0.59 -17.92 -2.60
CA LEU A 138 -1.54 -18.37 -1.59
C LEU A 138 -2.99 -18.20 -2.05
N THR A 139 -3.29 -17.15 -2.80
CA THR A 139 -4.62 -16.85 -3.33
C THR A 139 -4.87 -17.48 -4.71
N ALA A 140 -4.05 -18.46 -5.10
CA ALA A 140 -4.19 -19.26 -6.31
C ALA A 140 -4.27 -18.44 -7.61
N ARG A 141 -3.44 -17.39 -7.72
CA ARG A 141 -3.23 -16.71 -9.00
C ARG A 141 -2.42 -17.62 -9.93
N GLU A 142 -2.74 -17.56 -11.23
CA GLU A 142 -2.03 -18.32 -12.25
C GLU A 142 -0.54 -17.95 -12.30
N ASP A 143 0.33 -18.92 -12.53
CA ASP A 143 1.79 -18.74 -12.46
C ASP A 143 2.30 -17.67 -13.45
N ASP A 144 1.76 -17.63 -14.67
CA ASP A 144 2.09 -16.63 -15.68
C ASP A 144 1.70 -15.21 -15.23
N ARG A 145 0.61 -15.07 -14.48
CA ARG A 145 0.20 -13.80 -13.88
C ARG A 145 1.16 -13.36 -12.78
N ILE A 146 1.62 -14.28 -11.97
CA ILE A 146 2.59 -14.02 -10.90
C ILE A 146 3.94 -13.60 -11.47
N GLU A 147 4.42 -14.31 -12.50
CA GLU A 147 5.63 -13.96 -13.23
C GLU A 147 5.54 -12.56 -13.86
N LEU A 148 4.41 -12.26 -14.51
CA LEU A 148 4.16 -10.94 -15.08
C LEU A 148 4.27 -9.83 -14.02
N VAL A 149 3.70 -10.02 -12.83
CA VAL A 149 3.76 -9.02 -11.74
C VAL A 149 5.19 -8.81 -11.29
N GLU A 150 5.96 -9.87 -11.06
CA GLU A 150 7.34 -9.80 -10.61
C GLU A 150 8.24 -9.12 -11.65
N GLU A 151 8.17 -9.56 -12.90
CA GLU A 151 9.00 -9.00 -13.99
C GLU A 151 8.62 -7.55 -14.32
N TYR A 152 7.34 -7.23 -14.33
CA TYR A 152 6.88 -5.86 -14.51
C TYR A 152 7.41 -4.94 -13.41
N ALA A 153 7.28 -5.37 -12.15
CA ALA A 153 7.74 -4.58 -11.00
C ALA A 153 9.24 -4.32 -11.06
N LYS A 154 10.05 -5.33 -11.41
CA LYS A 154 11.50 -5.18 -11.61
C LYS A 154 11.83 -4.23 -12.75
N ALA A 155 11.18 -4.40 -13.91
CA ALA A 155 11.42 -3.57 -15.08
C ALA A 155 11.06 -2.09 -14.88
N GLN A 156 10.10 -1.81 -14.02
CA GLN A 156 9.64 -0.45 -13.70
C GLN A 156 10.32 0.16 -12.46
N GLY A 157 11.23 -0.56 -11.80
CA GLY A 157 11.88 -0.10 -10.56
C GLY A 157 10.91 -0.01 -9.37
N MET A 158 9.82 -0.79 -9.41
CA MET A 158 8.80 -0.87 -8.34
C MET A 158 9.03 -2.06 -7.40
N TRP A 159 9.99 -2.92 -7.73
CA TRP A 159 10.34 -4.07 -6.91
C TRP A 159 11.17 -3.65 -5.71
N ARG A 160 10.78 -4.08 -4.51
CA ARG A 160 11.57 -3.86 -3.31
C ARG A 160 12.31 -5.14 -2.93
N ASP A 161 13.60 -4.99 -2.65
CA ASP A 161 14.43 -5.99 -1.98
C ASP A 161 15.34 -5.33 -0.92
N GLU A 162 16.05 -6.15 -0.16
CA GLU A 162 16.91 -5.70 0.95
C GLU A 162 18.11 -4.85 0.49
N SER A 163 18.49 -4.90 -0.79
CA SER A 163 19.65 -4.20 -1.33
C SER A 163 19.35 -2.78 -1.79
N MET A 164 18.05 -2.41 -1.87
CA MET A 164 17.64 -1.10 -2.37
C MET A 164 17.88 0.01 -1.35
N GLU A 165 18.35 1.15 -1.84
CA GLU A 165 18.40 2.36 -1.03
C GLU A 165 17.00 2.84 -0.66
N ASP A 166 16.90 3.54 0.48
CA ASP A 166 15.63 4.14 0.89
C ASP A 166 15.13 5.15 -0.15
N PRO A 167 13.85 5.11 -0.53
CA PRO A 167 13.27 6.10 -1.43
C PRO A 167 13.30 7.52 -0.86
N VAL A 168 13.30 8.51 -1.74
CA VAL A 168 13.22 9.92 -1.36
C VAL A 168 11.76 10.39 -1.39
N PHE A 169 11.30 10.92 -0.27
CA PHE A 169 9.92 11.40 -0.08
C PHE A 169 9.87 12.90 0.17
N THR A 170 8.68 13.50 0.11
CA THR A 170 8.46 14.90 0.50
C THR A 170 8.82 15.13 1.97
N ASP A 171 8.49 14.18 2.82
CA ASP A 171 8.81 14.12 4.25
C ASP A 171 8.87 12.66 4.71
N THR A 172 9.52 12.40 5.84
CA THR A 172 9.72 11.04 6.32
C THR A 172 9.45 10.95 7.83
N MET A 173 8.75 9.88 8.21
CA MET A 173 8.54 9.45 9.59
C MET A 173 9.17 8.07 9.79
N SER A 174 9.42 7.68 11.04
CA SER A 174 9.94 6.35 11.35
C SER A 174 9.30 5.77 12.61
N LEU A 175 9.18 4.44 12.63
CA LEU A 175 8.71 3.67 13.77
C LEU A 175 9.56 2.40 13.90
N ASP A 176 10.10 2.20 15.09
CA ASP A 176 10.74 0.94 15.47
C ASP A 176 9.66 -0.01 16.01
N LEU A 177 9.42 -1.11 15.29
CA LEU A 177 8.42 -2.12 15.65
C LEU A 177 8.67 -2.74 17.04
N ASN A 178 9.93 -2.76 17.52
CA ASN A 178 10.25 -3.24 18.86
C ASN A 178 9.59 -2.41 19.98
N THR A 179 9.18 -1.19 19.68
CA THR A 179 8.54 -0.28 20.66
C THR A 179 7.04 -0.45 20.78
N ILE A 180 6.43 -1.29 19.93
CA ILE A 180 4.98 -1.53 19.97
C ILE A 180 4.61 -2.28 21.23
N VAL A 181 3.61 -1.78 21.91
CA VAL A 181 2.98 -2.39 23.09
C VAL A 181 1.51 -2.63 22.83
N SER A 182 0.92 -3.57 23.57
CA SER A 182 -0.51 -3.85 23.46
C SER A 182 -1.33 -2.60 23.76
N SER A 183 -2.24 -2.27 22.85
CA SER A 183 -3.17 -1.15 22.99
C SER A 183 -4.42 -1.64 23.71
N LEU A 184 -4.59 -1.25 24.95
CA LEU A 184 -5.76 -1.57 25.75
C LEU A 184 -6.75 -0.40 25.74
N ALA A 185 -8.02 -0.72 25.47
CA ALA A 185 -9.10 0.24 25.69
C ALA A 185 -9.29 0.41 27.21
N GLY A 186 -8.98 1.57 27.73
CA GLY A 186 -9.10 1.93 29.14
C GLY A 186 -10.26 2.87 29.41
#